data_3d04836e1f6ee316dc252b5a9328ee6d
#
_entry.id   3d04836e1f6ee316dc252b5a9328ee6d
#
_cell.length_a   1.000
_cell.length_b   1.000
_cell.length_c   1.000
_cell.angle_alpha   90.00
_cell.angle_beta   90.00
_cell.angle_gamma   90.00
#
_symmetry.space_group_name_H-M   'P 1'
#
loop_
_entity.id
_entity.type
_entity.pdbx_description
1 polymer ?
#
loop_
_entity_poly.entity_id
_entity_poly.type
_entity_poly.pdbx_seq_one_letter_code
_entity_poly.pdbx_strand_id
1 'polypeptide(L)'
;MSSTRHTPDIDAHTISISTAVENVQKGDQLKIEVLDGKTIVAVKNVNPAAAEVITLKNEKLWSPSSPFLYNLKITLLRNGKTVDAITSYFAMRKISMGPDAAGIQRMLLNNKFVFQYGPLDQGWWPDGLYTAPTEEAMVYDIDQLKKMGFNMIRKHIKVEPARYYNYCDINGMLVWQDMPSGDLGNKWETRPGVLDRATEKERSTESEGYYRKEWNAIMNTLYNFPSIVVWVPFNEAWGQFKTVEITEWTMKKDPSRLINSASGGNFFTTGHMIDLHNYPHPAMPRPDVFGSKLLLVLGEFGGLGLPIIGHTWQEKDNWGYQSFKNADDLFDKYATYTKRLEEFIRLGLSAAVYTHTTDVEGEINGFMTYDRKVIKVAVDKLKTVNDRLYLVPAP
;
A
#
# COMPACT_ATOMS: atom_id res chain seq x y z
N MET A 1 26.00 0.33 -13.93
CA MET A 1 24.53 0.54 -14.02
C MET A 1 24.07 1.23 -12.75
N SER A 2 23.31 2.33 -12.85
CA SER A 2 22.91 3.15 -11.67
C SER A 2 21.46 2.88 -11.21
N SER A 3 20.57 2.51 -12.11
CA SER A 3 19.20 2.15 -11.76
C SER A 3 18.53 1.30 -12.82
N THR A 4 17.44 0.64 -12.44
CA THR A 4 16.57 -0.08 -13.36
C THR A 4 15.11 0.13 -12.98
N ARG A 5 14.20 0.12 -13.97
CA ARG A 5 12.76 0.28 -13.78
C ARG A 5 12.03 -0.83 -14.54
N HIS A 6 11.10 -1.48 -13.85
CA HIS A 6 10.37 -2.63 -14.36
C HIS A 6 8.87 -2.28 -14.42
N THR A 7 8.27 -2.34 -15.61
CA THR A 7 6.86 -2.00 -15.81
C THR A 7 6.15 -3.17 -16.49
N PRO A 8 5.37 -3.97 -15.74
CA PRO A 8 4.61 -5.09 -16.31
C PRO A 8 3.37 -4.59 -17.05
N ASP A 9 3.02 -5.29 -18.12
CA ASP A 9 1.74 -5.20 -18.81
C ASP A 9 1.19 -6.61 -19.00
N ILE A 10 0.22 -7.01 -18.17
CA ILE A 10 -0.35 -8.36 -18.21
C ILE A 10 -1.32 -8.52 -19.39
N ASP A 11 -1.90 -7.43 -19.89
CA ASP A 11 -2.84 -7.50 -21.02
C ASP A 11 -2.08 -7.72 -22.32
N ALA A 12 -0.86 -7.18 -22.43
CA ALA A 12 0.06 -7.41 -23.56
C ALA A 12 1.03 -8.59 -23.32
N HIS A 13 1.00 -9.23 -22.16
CA HIS A 13 1.95 -10.30 -21.76
C HIS A 13 3.41 -9.86 -21.84
N THR A 14 3.71 -8.62 -21.41
CA THR A 14 5.06 -8.05 -21.53
C THR A 14 5.56 -7.43 -20.24
N ILE A 15 6.88 -7.35 -20.15
CA ILE A 15 7.59 -6.52 -19.16
C ILE A 15 8.49 -5.52 -19.89
N SER A 16 8.33 -4.24 -19.58
CA SER A 16 9.24 -3.19 -20.02
C SER A 16 10.34 -2.99 -18.99
N ILE A 17 11.60 -3.06 -19.41
CA ILE A 17 12.78 -2.88 -18.56
C ILE A 17 13.60 -1.72 -19.11
N SER A 18 13.78 -0.68 -18.31
CA SER A 18 14.74 0.39 -18.60
C SER A 18 15.90 0.33 -17.61
N THR A 19 17.12 0.54 -18.10
CA THR A 19 18.35 0.51 -17.29
C THR A 19 19.15 1.75 -17.54
N ALA A 20 19.42 2.53 -16.50
CA ALA A 20 20.32 3.66 -16.58
C ALA A 20 21.77 3.18 -16.47
N VAL A 21 22.59 3.52 -17.44
CA VAL A 21 24.00 3.18 -17.49
C VAL A 21 24.81 4.47 -17.59
N GLU A 22 25.76 4.65 -16.67
CA GLU A 22 26.68 5.77 -16.70
C GLU A 22 27.92 5.41 -17.52
N ASN A 23 28.52 6.42 -18.16
CA ASN A 23 29.75 6.28 -18.95
C ASN A 23 29.64 5.22 -20.08
N VAL A 24 28.47 5.21 -20.77
CA VAL A 24 28.24 4.32 -21.92
C VAL A 24 29.28 4.57 -22.99
N GLN A 25 29.84 3.51 -23.53
CA GLN A 25 30.82 3.55 -24.64
C GLN A 25 30.23 2.92 -25.91
N LYS A 26 30.81 3.27 -27.04
CA LYS A 26 30.41 2.69 -28.33
C LYS A 26 30.67 1.16 -28.30
N GLY A 27 29.63 0.40 -28.63
CA GLY A 27 29.69 -1.07 -28.62
C GLY A 27 29.26 -1.72 -27.30
N ASP A 28 28.88 -0.92 -26.29
CA ASP A 28 28.26 -1.46 -25.09
C ASP A 28 26.89 -2.08 -25.40
N GLN A 29 26.60 -3.21 -24.80
CA GLN A 29 25.33 -3.94 -24.90
C GLN A 29 24.86 -4.36 -23.52
N LEU A 30 23.55 -4.37 -23.30
CA LEU A 30 22.92 -4.99 -22.15
C LEU A 30 22.38 -6.36 -22.56
N LYS A 31 22.77 -7.40 -21.85
CA LYS A 31 22.13 -8.71 -21.88
C LYS A 31 21.14 -8.77 -20.73
N ILE A 32 19.85 -8.91 -21.05
CA ILE A 32 18.74 -9.01 -20.08
C ILE A 32 18.27 -10.45 -20.08
N GLU A 33 18.30 -11.10 -18.93
CA GLU A 33 17.86 -12.49 -18.72
C GLU A 33 16.72 -12.49 -17.70
N VAL A 34 15.55 -13.02 -18.09
CA VAL A 34 14.41 -13.25 -17.21
C VAL A 34 14.35 -14.71 -16.85
N LEU A 35 14.21 -15.01 -15.54
CA LEU A 35 14.23 -16.36 -15.04
C LEU A 35 12.97 -16.69 -14.21
N ASP A 36 12.43 -17.89 -14.42
CA ASP A 36 11.49 -18.58 -13.53
C ASP A 36 12.31 -19.52 -12.63
N GLY A 37 12.55 -19.10 -11.39
CA GLY A 37 13.51 -19.77 -10.52
C GLY A 37 14.92 -19.73 -11.11
N LYS A 38 15.42 -20.90 -11.58
CA LYS A 38 16.72 -21.04 -12.24
C LYS A 38 16.62 -21.16 -13.77
N THR A 39 15.40 -21.26 -14.30
CA THR A 39 15.17 -21.49 -15.73
C THR A 39 15.06 -20.14 -16.44
N ILE A 40 15.91 -19.93 -17.46
CA ILE A 40 15.81 -18.74 -18.31
C ILE A 40 14.56 -18.89 -19.20
N VAL A 41 13.61 -17.95 -19.06
CA VAL A 41 12.36 -17.92 -19.84
C VAL A 41 12.38 -16.88 -20.95
N ALA A 42 13.26 -15.89 -20.86
CA ALA A 42 13.50 -14.92 -21.93
C ALA A 42 14.91 -14.33 -21.85
N VAL A 43 15.50 -14.04 -23.01
CA VAL A 43 16.80 -13.34 -23.13
C VAL A 43 16.70 -12.29 -24.22
N LYS A 44 17.28 -11.12 -23.98
CA LYS A 44 17.39 -10.05 -24.96
C LYS A 44 18.74 -9.35 -24.85
N ASN A 45 19.35 -9.05 -26.00
CA ASN A 45 20.54 -8.20 -26.07
C ASN A 45 20.15 -6.88 -26.70
N VAL A 46 20.46 -5.78 -26.05
CA VAL A 46 19.95 -4.46 -26.39
C VAL A 46 21.00 -3.38 -26.18
N ASN A 47 20.79 -2.22 -26.79
CA ASN A 47 21.62 -1.05 -26.54
C ASN A 47 21.25 -0.40 -25.20
N PRO A 48 22.19 0.14 -24.42
CA PRO A 48 21.94 0.70 -23.08
C PRO A 48 21.00 1.90 -23.03
N ALA A 49 20.59 2.48 -24.14
CA ALA A 49 19.88 3.77 -24.20
C ALA A 49 18.34 3.67 -24.28
N ALA A 50 17.76 2.47 -24.39
CA ALA A 50 16.32 2.30 -24.61
C ALA A 50 15.66 1.42 -23.55
N ALA A 51 14.39 1.71 -23.23
CA ALA A 51 13.54 0.76 -22.56
C ALA A 51 13.24 -0.41 -23.48
N GLU A 52 13.36 -1.63 -22.97
CA GLU A 52 13.15 -2.84 -23.74
C GLU A 52 11.90 -3.59 -23.29
N VAL A 53 11.08 -3.96 -24.26
CA VAL A 53 9.87 -4.74 -24.04
C VAL A 53 10.18 -6.22 -24.30
N ILE A 54 9.93 -7.05 -23.30
CA ILE A 54 10.14 -8.50 -23.34
C ILE A 54 8.79 -9.20 -23.21
N THR A 55 8.43 -10.02 -24.16
CA THR A 55 7.21 -10.85 -24.11
C THR A 55 7.46 -12.09 -23.26
N LEU A 56 6.55 -12.38 -22.35
CA LEU A 56 6.55 -13.59 -21.53
C LEU A 56 5.42 -14.51 -21.98
N LYS A 57 5.77 -15.70 -22.41
CA LYS A 57 4.75 -16.71 -22.76
C LYS A 57 4.28 -17.43 -21.51
N ASN A 58 2.95 -17.50 -21.30
CA ASN A 58 2.32 -18.16 -20.16
C ASN A 58 2.84 -17.64 -18.83
N GLU A 59 2.87 -16.32 -18.68
CA GLU A 59 3.36 -15.67 -17.47
C GLU A 59 2.55 -16.06 -16.22
N LYS A 60 3.26 -16.16 -15.10
CA LYS A 60 2.69 -16.37 -13.78
C LYS A 60 2.40 -15.01 -13.15
N LEU A 61 1.14 -14.78 -12.80
CA LEU A 61 0.72 -13.52 -12.19
C LEU A 61 0.98 -13.52 -10.68
N TRP A 62 1.39 -12.37 -10.17
CA TRP A 62 1.55 -12.14 -8.74
C TRP A 62 0.21 -11.76 -8.09
N SER A 63 -0.08 -12.34 -6.94
CA SER A 63 -1.21 -11.97 -6.07
C SER A 63 -0.91 -12.31 -4.62
N PRO A 64 -1.70 -11.83 -3.64
CA PRO A 64 -1.54 -12.21 -2.23
C PRO A 64 -1.56 -13.71 -1.95
N SER A 65 -2.31 -14.47 -2.73
CA SER A 65 -2.41 -15.93 -2.62
C SER A 65 -1.39 -16.69 -3.46
N SER A 66 -0.74 -16.01 -4.41
CA SER A 66 0.28 -16.59 -5.30
C SER A 66 1.35 -15.54 -5.62
N PRO A 67 2.25 -15.23 -4.68
CA PRO A 67 3.23 -14.13 -4.80
C PRO A 67 4.43 -14.53 -5.65
N PHE A 68 4.19 -14.80 -6.94
CA PHE A 68 5.23 -15.24 -7.85
C PHE A 68 6.10 -14.07 -8.34
N LEU A 69 7.43 -14.22 -8.20
CA LEU A 69 8.43 -13.27 -8.66
C LEU A 69 9.33 -13.89 -9.71
N TYR A 70 9.52 -13.17 -10.83
CA TYR A 70 10.55 -13.50 -11.81
C TYR A 70 11.89 -12.91 -11.37
N ASN A 71 12.94 -13.69 -11.44
CA ASN A 71 14.30 -13.18 -11.26
C ASN A 71 14.74 -12.46 -12.55
N LEU A 72 15.51 -11.39 -12.37
CA LEU A 72 16.05 -10.58 -13.45
C LEU A 72 17.56 -10.45 -13.29
N LYS A 73 18.30 -10.77 -14.35
CA LYS A 73 19.72 -10.53 -14.42
C LYS A 73 20.01 -9.60 -15.60
N ILE A 74 20.72 -8.51 -15.35
CA ILE A 74 21.15 -7.57 -16.38
C ILE A 74 22.66 -7.50 -16.35
N THR A 75 23.29 -7.75 -17.50
CA THR A 75 24.74 -7.74 -17.67
C THR A 75 25.13 -6.71 -18.70
N LEU A 76 26.00 -5.79 -18.33
CA LEU A 76 26.62 -4.84 -19.26
C LEU A 76 27.85 -5.49 -19.90
N LEU A 77 27.82 -5.62 -21.21
CA LEU A 77 28.89 -6.17 -22.03
C LEU A 77 29.58 -5.05 -22.79
N ARG A 78 30.92 -5.02 -22.75
CA ARG A 78 31.78 -4.17 -23.56
C ARG A 78 32.72 -5.03 -24.41
N ASN A 79 32.60 -4.95 -25.72
CA ASN A 79 33.34 -5.80 -26.67
C ASN A 79 33.20 -7.31 -26.29
N GLY A 80 31.99 -7.74 -25.92
CA GLY A 80 31.68 -9.10 -25.54
C GLY A 80 32.16 -9.54 -24.14
N LYS A 81 32.83 -8.66 -23.38
CA LYS A 81 33.26 -8.94 -21.99
C LYS A 81 32.32 -8.27 -20.98
N THR A 82 32.02 -8.99 -19.91
CA THR A 82 31.23 -8.44 -18.79
C THR A 82 32.02 -7.35 -18.07
N VAL A 83 31.44 -6.17 -17.97
CA VAL A 83 32.00 -5.03 -17.22
C VAL A 83 31.18 -4.67 -15.96
N ASP A 84 29.88 -5.03 -15.96
CA ASP A 84 29.02 -4.86 -14.79
C ASP A 84 27.85 -5.85 -14.87
N ALA A 85 27.32 -6.27 -13.73
CA ALA A 85 26.16 -7.14 -13.64
C ALA A 85 25.34 -6.87 -12.39
N ILE A 86 24.03 -6.80 -12.55
CA ILE A 86 23.09 -6.67 -11.44
C ILE A 86 22.06 -7.80 -11.49
N THR A 87 21.54 -8.15 -10.32
CA THR A 87 20.37 -9.02 -10.14
C THR A 87 19.25 -8.23 -9.51
N SER A 88 18.03 -8.51 -9.95
CA SER A 88 16.81 -7.92 -9.44
C SER A 88 15.66 -8.91 -9.57
N TYR A 89 14.45 -8.47 -9.40
CA TYR A 89 13.24 -9.24 -9.65
C TYR A 89 12.10 -8.32 -10.11
N PHE A 90 11.03 -8.91 -10.61
CA PHE A 90 9.77 -8.24 -10.87
C PHE A 90 8.60 -9.20 -10.75
N ALA A 91 7.39 -8.66 -10.70
CA ALA A 91 6.16 -9.43 -10.79
C ALA A 91 5.34 -9.01 -12.00
N MET A 92 4.65 -9.98 -12.61
CA MET A 92 3.59 -9.70 -13.56
C MET A 92 2.30 -9.46 -12.77
N ARG A 93 1.89 -8.20 -12.65
CA ARG A 93 0.65 -7.81 -11.98
C ARG A 93 0.10 -6.50 -12.53
N LYS A 94 -1.22 -6.32 -12.42
CA LYS A 94 -1.92 -5.08 -12.75
C LYS A 94 -2.86 -4.73 -11.62
N ILE A 95 -2.79 -3.49 -11.14
CA ILE A 95 -3.82 -2.89 -10.29
C ILE A 95 -4.60 -1.89 -11.13
N SER A 96 -5.92 -1.92 -11.06
CA SER A 96 -6.79 -1.06 -11.86
C SER A 96 -8.14 -0.89 -11.17
N MET A 97 -9.00 -0.09 -11.74
CA MET A 97 -10.40 0.00 -11.39
C MET A 97 -11.28 -0.34 -12.59
N GLY A 98 -12.46 -0.86 -12.32
CA GLY A 98 -13.46 -1.16 -13.34
C GLY A 98 -14.84 -1.38 -12.73
N PRO A 99 -15.93 -1.13 -13.48
CA PRO A 99 -17.28 -1.28 -12.98
C PRO A 99 -17.66 -2.74 -12.77
N ASP A 100 -18.43 -3.00 -11.72
CA ASP A 100 -19.20 -4.24 -11.55
C ASP A 100 -20.50 -4.23 -12.36
N ALA A 101 -21.33 -5.27 -12.22
CA ALA A 101 -22.60 -5.38 -12.94
C ALA A 101 -23.60 -4.25 -12.59
N ALA A 102 -23.47 -3.64 -11.42
CA ALA A 102 -24.28 -2.48 -11.01
C ALA A 102 -23.70 -1.13 -11.47
N GLY A 103 -22.56 -1.14 -12.18
CA GLY A 103 -21.85 0.07 -12.64
C GLY A 103 -21.01 0.76 -11.57
N ILE A 104 -20.79 0.10 -10.42
CA ILE A 104 -19.98 0.64 -9.32
C ILE A 104 -18.53 0.24 -9.53
N GLN A 105 -17.61 1.21 -9.44
CA GLN A 105 -16.19 0.98 -9.60
C GLN A 105 -15.63 0.07 -8.49
N ARG A 106 -14.90 -0.95 -8.91
CA ARG A 106 -14.24 -1.92 -8.03
C ARG A 106 -12.73 -1.91 -8.22
N MET A 107 -12.02 -2.19 -7.15
CA MET A 107 -10.57 -2.35 -7.20
C MET A 107 -10.23 -3.73 -7.76
N LEU A 108 -9.47 -3.75 -8.86
CA LEU A 108 -9.14 -4.97 -9.58
C LEU A 108 -7.66 -5.26 -9.48
N LEU A 109 -7.31 -6.47 -9.06
CA LEU A 109 -5.96 -7.01 -9.19
C LEU A 109 -5.98 -8.06 -10.30
N ASN A 110 -5.12 -7.90 -11.32
CA ASN A 110 -5.07 -8.79 -12.48
C ASN A 110 -6.44 -8.95 -13.15
N ASN A 111 -7.15 -7.84 -13.33
CA ASN A 111 -8.49 -7.76 -13.93
C ASN A 111 -9.60 -8.47 -13.15
N LYS A 112 -9.37 -8.83 -11.88
CA LYS A 112 -10.37 -9.48 -11.01
C LYS A 112 -10.56 -8.66 -9.74
N PHE A 113 -11.81 -8.56 -9.28
CA PHE A 113 -12.10 -7.90 -8.01
C PHE A 113 -11.35 -8.59 -6.85
N VAL A 114 -10.66 -7.78 -6.06
CA VAL A 114 -10.02 -8.21 -4.81
C VAL A 114 -10.33 -7.17 -3.75
N PHE A 115 -11.11 -7.55 -2.75
CA PHE A 115 -11.31 -6.70 -1.59
C PHE A 115 -9.98 -6.57 -0.84
N GLN A 116 -9.50 -5.35 -0.64
CA GLN A 116 -8.24 -5.09 0.07
C GLN A 116 -8.58 -4.77 1.53
N TYR A 117 -8.07 -5.60 2.44
CA TYR A 117 -8.33 -5.45 3.87
C TYR A 117 -7.05 -5.64 4.67
N GLY A 118 -6.76 -4.67 5.49
CA GLY A 118 -5.60 -4.70 6.36
C GLY A 118 -5.59 -3.59 7.39
N PRO A 119 -4.62 -3.58 8.29
CA PRO A 119 -4.51 -2.52 9.27
C PRO A 119 -3.68 -1.34 8.80
N LEU A 120 -3.88 -0.22 9.49
CA LEU A 120 -2.97 0.91 9.53
C LEU A 120 -1.69 0.49 10.24
N ASP A 121 -0.54 0.75 9.66
CA ASP A 121 0.76 0.41 10.25
C ASP A 121 1.64 1.66 10.39
N GLN A 122 1.79 2.13 11.61
CA GLN A 122 2.63 3.28 11.94
C GLN A 122 4.11 2.92 12.07
N GLY A 123 4.43 1.66 12.40
CA GLY A 123 5.80 1.15 12.44
C GLY A 123 6.68 1.73 13.54
N TRP A 124 6.13 1.94 14.74
CA TRP A 124 6.86 2.38 15.93
C TRP A 124 7.40 1.20 16.75
N TRP A 125 8.55 1.39 17.37
CA TRP A 125 9.29 0.37 18.12
C TRP A 125 9.68 0.89 19.50
N PRO A 126 9.69 0.03 20.57
CA PRO A 126 9.97 0.48 21.93
C PRO A 126 11.33 1.14 22.11
N ASP A 127 12.35 0.61 21.46
CA ASP A 127 13.75 0.97 21.61
C ASP A 127 14.30 1.77 20.41
N GLY A 128 13.83 1.46 19.21
CA GLY A 128 14.27 2.10 17.98
C GLY A 128 13.37 3.24 17.49
N LEU A 129 12.26 3.53 18.18
CA LEU A 129 11.23 4.48 17.80
C LEU A 129 10.77 4.26 16.34
N TYR A 130 11.34 4.96 15.40
CA TYR A 130 11.01 4.89 13.97
C TYR A 130 11.79 3.81 13.20
N THR A 131 12.66 3.07 13.88
CA THR A 131 13.52 2.05 13.27
C THR A 131 13.31 0.70 13.95
N ALA A 132 12.99 -0.34 13.20
CA ALA A 132 12.92 -1.69 13.74
C ALA A 132 14.29 -2.12 14.28
N PRO A 133 14.35 -2.78 15.46
CA PRO A 133 15.62 -3.17 16.09
C PRO A 133 16.38 -4.24 15.31
N THR A 134 15.67 -5.13 14.62
CA THR A 134 16.25 -6.18 13.78
C THR A 134 15.38 -6.42 12.54
N GLU A 135 15.88 -7.19 11.59
CA GLU A 135 15.12 -7.58 10.41
C GLU A 135 13.97 -8.53 10.79
N GLU A 136 14.19 -9.46 11.72
CA GLU A 136 13.17 -10.36 12.22
C GLU A 136 12.02 -9.59 12.90
N ALA A 137 12.34 -8.54 13.66
CA ALA A 137 11.33 -7.67 14.25
C ALA A 137 10.51 -6.96 13.16
N MET A 138 11.18 -6.40 12.15
CA MET A 138 10.52 -5.69 11.05
C MET A 138 9.53 -6.57 10.29
N VAL A 139 9.86 -7.83 10.04
CA VAL A 139 8.99 -8.75 9.29
C VAL A 139 7.95 -9.43 10.18
N TYR A 140 8.14 -9.44 11.49
CA TYR A 140 7.22 -10.05 12.45
C TYR A 140 5.80 -9.49 12.33
N ASP A 141 5.66 -8.16 12.24
CA ASP A 141 4.35 -7.52 12.12
C ASP A 141 3.64 -7.99 10.83
N ILE A 142 4.34 -8.06 9.69
CA ILE A 142 3.80 -8.57 8.41
C ILE A 142 3.32 -10.01 8.55
N ASP A 143 4.13 -10.87 9.19
CA ASP A 143 3.80 -12.27 9.40
C ASP A 143 2.55 -12.45 10.27
N GLN A 144 2.45 -11.70 11.36
CA GLN A 144 1.28 -11.77 12.24
C GLN A 144 0.02 -11.31 11.51
N LEU A 145 0.10 -10.20 10.78
CA LEU A 145 -1.03 -9.68 10.02
C LEU A 145 -1.50 -10.68 8.96
N LYS A 146 -0.57 -11.33 8.27
CA LYS A 146 -0.91 -12.37 7.30
C LYS A 146 -1.57 -13.58 7.95
N LYS A 147 -1.08 -14.02 9.13
CA LYS A 147 -1.70 -15.09 9.93
C LYS A 147 -3.10 -14.71 10.42
N MET A 148 -3.36 -13.43 10.71
CA MET A 148 -4.67 -12.90 11.08
C MET A 148 -5.63 -12.82 9.87
N GLY A 149 -5.20 -13.15 8.66
CA GLY A 149 -6.03 -13.15 7.45
C GLY A 149 -6.09 -11.82 6.72
N PHE A 150 -5.17 -10.90 6.96
CA PHE A 150 -5.06 -9.67 6.19
C PHE A 150 -4.31 -9.90 4.87
N ASN A 151 -4.70 -9.19 3.82
CA ASN A 151 -4.04 -9.23 2.52
C ASN A 151 -3.35 -7.91 2.14
N MET A 152 -3.48 -6.90 3.00
CA MET A 152 -2.96 -5.56 2.75
C MET A 152 -2.47 -4.93 4.05
N ILE A 153 -1.53 -3.98 3.93
CA ILE A 153 -1.09 -3.05 4.98
C ILE A 153 -1.13 -1.64 4.40
N ARG A 154 -1.71 -0.68 5.11
CA ARG A 154 -1.51 0.73 4.82
C ARG A 154 -0.34 1.24 5.63
N LYS A 155 0.78 1.53 4.97
CA LYS A 155 1.97 2.09 5.60
C LYS A 155 1.75 3.58 5.84
N HIS A 156 1.43 3.90 7.08
CA HIS A 156 0.93 5.21 7.49
C HIS A 156 2.05 6.22 7.68
N ILE A 157 2.04 7.27 6.86
CA ILE A 157 2.95 8.45 6.92
C ILE A 157 4.42 8.13 7.21
N LYS A 158 4.89 6.96 6.79
CA LYS A 158 6.25 6.47 6.99
C LYS A 158 6.75 5.69 5.78
N VAL A 159 8.04 5.80 5.49
CA VAL A 159 8.74 4.98 4.49
C VAL A 159 9.64 3.99 5.21
N GLU A 160 9.55 2.73 4.83
CA GLU A 160 10.39 1.66 5.39
C GLU A 160 11.63 1.39 4.52
N PRO A 161 12.63 0.66 5.04
CA PRO A 161 13.73 0.17 4.23
C PRO A 161 13.26 -0.75 3.09
N ALA A 162 13.99 -0.78 1.98
CA ALA A 162 13.66 -1.59 0.80
C ALA A 162 13.37 -3.07 1.11
N ARG A 163 14.04 -3.66 2.11
CA ARG A 163 13.83 -5.05 2.56
C ARG A 163 12.43 -5.30 3.14
N TYR A 164 11.76 -4.29 3.70
CA TYR A 164 10.35 -4.39 4.13
C TYR A 164 9.42 -4.67 2.94
N TYR A 165 9.55 -3.88 1.89
CA TYR A 165 8.73 -4.05 0.68
C TYR A 165 9.08 -5.33 -0.08
N ASN A 166 10.36 -5.69 -0.13
CA ASN A 166 10.79 -6.98 -0.67
C ASN A 166 10.13 -8.15 0.07
N TYR A 167 10.05 -8.07 1.40
CA TYR A 167 9.36 -9.08 2.19
C TYR A 167 7.86 -9.14 1.88
N CYS A 168 7.21 -7.99 1.71
CA CYS A 168 5.82 -7.93 1.26
C CYS A 168 5.64 -8.54 -0.13
N ASP A 169 6.58 -8.30 -1.06
CA ASP A 169 6.56 -8.87 -2.41
C ASP A 169 6.64 -10.39 -2.41
N ILE A 170 7.57 -10.95 -1.62
CA ILE A 170 7.80 -12.40 -1.49
C ILE A 170 6.61 -13.09 -0.81
N ASN A 171 6.01 -12.45 0.18
CA ASN A 171 4.94 -13.05 0.99
C ASN A 171 3.52 -12.69 0.52
N GLY A 172 3.37 -11.88 -0.51
CA GLY A 172 2.06 -11.51 -1.05
C GLY A 172 1.25 -10.62 -0.10
N MET A 173 1.87 -9.57 0.43
CA MET A 173 1.19 -8.55 1.21
C MET A 173 1.07 -7.28 0.37
N LEU A 174 -0.15 -6.85 0.05
CA LEU A 174 -0.39 -5.59 -0.64
C LEU A 174 0.00 -4.41 0.27
N VAL A 175 0.53 -3.36 -0.32
CA VAL A 175 0.94 -2.16 0.42
C VAL A 175 0.28 -0.92 -0.18
N TRP A 176 -0.35 -0.12 0.68
CA TRP A 176 -0.68 1.26 0.41
C TRP A 176 0.39 2.11 1.06
N GLN A 177 1.05 2.96 0.29
CA GLN A 177 2.18 3.75 0.76
C GLN A 177 1.78 5.23 0.87
N ASP A 178 1.78 5.73 2.09
CA ASP A 178 1.57 7.15 2.36
C ASP A 178 2.84 7.96 2.12
N MET A 179 2.66 9.21 1.70
CA MET A 179 3.67 10.25 1.83
C MET A 179 3.69 10.75 3.28
N PRO A 180 4.85 10.81 3.95
CA PRO A 180 5.01 11.59 5.16
C PRO A 180 4.85 13.08 4.83
N SER A 181 3.60 13.54 4.69
CA SER A 181 3.28 14.81 4.05
C SER A 181 3.80 16.04 4.82
N GLY A 182 4.01 15.90 6.14
CA GLY A 182 4.63 16.94 6.97
C GLY A 182 3.87 18.25 6.96
N ASP A 183 4.57 19.30 7.40
CA ASP A 183 4.10 20.67 7.55
C ASP A 183 3.00 20.83 8.62
N LEU A 184 3.30 21.68 9.59
CA LEU A 184 2.48 21.81 10.79
C LEU A 184 1.13 22.49 10.50
N GLY A 185 0.13 22.00 11.21
CA GLY A 185 -1.24 22.50 11.21
C GLY A 185 -2.01 22.04 9.98
N ASN A 186 -3.21 21.64 10.22
CA ASN A 186 -4.20 21.31 9.21
C ASN A 186 -5.38 22.27 9.31
N LYS A 187 -6.06 22.46 8.21
CA LYS A 187 -7.38 23.05 8.15
C LYS A 187 -8.34 21.95 7.72
N TRP A 188 -8.65 21.08 8.65
CA TRP A 188 -9.50 19.95 8.37
C TRP A 188 -10.98 20.37 8.43
N GLU A 189 -11.67 20.15 7.36
CA GLU A 189 -13.12 20.29 7.34
C GLU A 189 -13.75 18.92 7.45
N THR A 190 -14.35 18.64 8.60
CA THR A 190 -14.93 17.35 8.96
C THR A 190 -16.20 16.99 8.18
N ARG A 191 -16.58 17.74 7.15
CA ARG A 191 -17.79 17.48 6.37
C ARG A 191 -17.46 16.86 5.02
N PRO A 192 -17.49 15.51 4.93
CA PRO A 192 -17.45 14.86 3.64
C PRO A 192 -18.71 15.25 2.86
N GLY A 193 -18.56 15.83 1.70
CA GLY A 193 -19.68 16.20 0.83
C GLY A 193 -19.59 17.59 0.23
N VAL A 194 -18.63 18.40 0.64
CA VAL A 194 -18.29 19.65 -0.05
C VAL A 194 -17.06 19.39 -0.91
N LEU A 195 -17.22 18.50 -1.89
CA LEU A 195 -16.19 18.22 -2.87
C LEU A 195 -15.76 19.51 -3.59
N ASP A 196 -14.44 19.61 -3.87
CA ASP A 196 -13.83 20.71 -4.61
C ASP A 196 -13.97 22.11 -3.98
N ARG A 197 -14.47 22.20 -2.74
CA ARG A 197 -14.53 23.42 -1.94
C ARG A 197 -13.83 23.28 -0.60
N ALA A 198 -13.16 22.18 -0.40
CA ALA A 198 -12.45 21.90 0.83
C ALA A 198 -11.28 22.86 1.04
N THR A 199 -10.99 23.14 2.30
CA THR A 199 -9.87 23.98 2.70
C THR A 199 -8.55 23.26 2.46
N GLU A 200 -7.58 23.97 1.94
CA GLU A 200 -6.20 23.48 1.79
C GLU A 200 -5.23 24.34 2.60
N LYS A 201 -4.09 23.78 2.94
CA LYS A 201 -3.01 24.54 3.57
C LYS A 201 -2.25 25.34 2.53
N GLU A 202 -1.90 26.57 2.86
CA GLU A 202 -0.91 27.33 2.12
C GLU A 202 0.50 26.92 2.63
N ARG A 203 1.27 26.28 1.77
CA ARG A 203 2.68 25.99 2.04
C ARG A 203 3.55 27.11 1.48
N SER A 204 4.69 27.37 2.14
CA SER A 204 5.75 28.18 1.54
C SER A 204 6.32 27.48 0.29
N THR A 205 6.89 28.25 -0.63
CA THR A 205 7.57 27.69 -1.82
C THR A 205 8.65 26.68 -1.44
N GLU A 206 9.34 26.90 -0.33
CA GLU A 206 10.38 26.01 0.19
C GLU A 206 9.76 24.67 0.68
N SER A 207 8.71 24.74 1.51
CA SER A 207 8.00 23.54 2.00
C SER A 207 7.38 22.73 0.86
N GLU A 208 6.79 23.38 -0.13
CA GLU A 208 6.30 22.70 -1.34
C GLU A 208 7.46 22.03 -2.11
N GLY A 209 8.59 22.73 -2.25
CA GLY A 209 9.78 22.22 -2.91
C GLY A 209 10.32 20.94 -2.25
N TYR A 210 10.39 20.93 -0.93
CA TYR A 210 10.77 19.72 -0.16
C TYR A 210 9.77 18.59 -0.36
N TYR A 211 8.47 18.85 -0.23
CA TYR A 211 7.44 17.83 -0.44
C TYR A 211 7.57 17.17 -1.81
N ARG A 212 7.66 17.96 -2.88
CA ARG A 212 7.77 17.42 -4.26
C ARG A 212 9.05 16.62 -4.47
N LYS A 213 10.16 17.09 -3.93
CA LYS A 213 11.46 16.39 -4.00
C LYS A 213 11.39 15.04 -3.30
N GLU A 214 10.87 15.01 -2.08
CA GLU A 214 10.78 13.79 -1.28
C GLU A 214 9.77 12.81 -1.88
N TRP A 215 8.56 13.27 -2.25
CA TRP A 215 7.56 12.40 -2.86
C TRP A 215 8.05 11.78 -4.18
N ASN A 216 8.73 12.56 -5.01
CA ASN A 216 9.37 12.06 -6.21
C ASN A 216 10.45 11.01 -5.90
N ALA A 217 11.26 11.23 -4.88
CA ALA A 217 12.30 10.28 -4.46
C ALA A 217 11.69 8.97 -3.94
N ILE A 218 10.64 9.04 -3.10
CA ILE A 218 9.92 7.88 -2.59
C ILE A 218 9.35 7.05 -3.75
N MET A 219 8.59 7.67 -4.65
CA MET A 219 8.00 6.96 -5.80
C MET A 219 9.06 6.33 -6.71
N ASN A 220 10.18 7.01 -6.96
CA ASN A 220 11.26 6.46 -7.79
C ASN A 220 11.96 5.29 -7.10
N THR A 221 12.28 5.41 -5.81
CA THR A 221 12.99 4.38 -5.05
C THR A 221 12.12 3.14 -4.88
N LEU A 222 10.84 3.32 -4.66
CA LEU A 222 9.90 2.23 -4.38
C LEU A 222 9.17 1.70 -5.63
N TYR A 223 9.45 2.25 -6.81
CA TYR A 223 8.73 1.89 -8.05
C TYR A 223 8.72 0.40 -8.37
N ASN A 224 9.84 -0.29 -8.16
CA ASN A 224 10.01 -1.68 -8.56
C ASN A 224 9.38 -2.71 -7.59
N PHE A 225 8.78 -2.27 -6.47
CA PHE A 225 8.13 -3.18 -5.52
C PHE A 225 6.68 -3.45 -5.94
N PRO A 226 6.35 -4.65 -6.43
CA PRO A 226 5.02 -4.98 -6.92
C PRO A 226 3.94 -5.00 -5.84
N SER A 227 4.29 -5.22 -4.59
CA SER A 227 3.35 -5.17 -3.45
C SER A 227 2.70 -3.81 -3.28
N ILE A 228 3.39 -2.71 -3.63
CA ILE A 228 2.82 -1.36 -3.56
C ILE A 228 1.81 -1.20 -4.70
N VAL A 229 0.54 -1.00 -4.35
CA VAL A 229 -0.57 -0.89 -5.31
C VAL A 229 -1.30 0.45 -5.24
N VAL A 230 -1.14 1.20 -4.15
CA VAL A 230 -1.74 2.53 -3.96
C VAL A 230 -0.70 3.49 -3.42
N TRP A 231 -0.65 4.69 -3.99
CA TRP A 231 0.05 5.85 -3.45
C TRP A 231 -0.94 6.77 -2.74
N VAL A 232 -0.58 7.28 -1.56
CA VAL A 232 -1.42 8.15 -0.74
C VAL A 232 -0.68 9.46 -0.44
N PRO A 233 -0.86 10.52 -1.25
CA PRO A 233 -0.19 11.82 -1.07
C PRO A 233 -0.46 12.49 0.26
N PHE A 234 -1.69 12.39 0.80
CA PHE A 234 -2.09 13.08 2.04
C PHE A 234 -2.93 12.20 2.96
N ASN A 235 -2.77 12.43 4.26
CA ASN A 235 -3.61 11.87 5.32
C ASN A 235 -4.29 12.98 6.11
N GLU A 236 -5.62 12.87 6.33
CA GLU A 236 -6.43 13.69 7.24
C GLU A 236 -6.18 15.21 7.14
N ALA A 237 -6.01 15.71 5.94
CA ALA A 237 -5.69 17.10 5.67
C ALA A 237 -4.35 17.62 6.26
N TRP A 238 -3.53 16.74 6.84
CA TRP A 238 -2.24 17.13 7.40
C TRP A 238 -1.28 17.62 6.33
N GLY A 239 -1.06 18.94 6.33
CA GLY A 239 -0.28 19.62 5.31
C GLY A 239 -0.84 19.46 3.90
N GLN A 240 -2.12 19.12 3.73
CA GLN A 240 -2.79 18.95 2.44
C GLN A 240 -2.82 20.28 1.68
N PHE A 241 -2.30 20.29 0.45
CA PHE A 241 -2.18 21.47 -0.38
C PHE A 241 -2.23 21.11 -1.86
N LYS A 242 -2.77 21.97 -2.69
CA LYS A 242 -2.85 21.77 -4.16
C LYS A 242 -3.23 20.33 -4.54
N THR A 243 -4.21 19.79 -3.86
CA THR A 243 -4.54 18.35 -3.88
C THR A 243 -4.75 17.84 -5.30
N VAL A 244 -5.48 18.57 -6.13
CA VAL A 244 -5.72 18.17 -7.53
C VAL A 244 -4.40 18.09 -8.30
N GLU A 245 -3.58 19.14 -8.23
CA GLU A 245 -2.30 19.20 -8.93
C GLU A 245 -1.31 18.10 -8.49
N ILE A 246 -1.20 17.88 -7.16
CA ILE A 246 -0.33 16.84 -6.60
C ILE A 246 -0.81 15.44 -7.01
N THR A 247 -2.11 15.22 -6.99
CA THR A 247 -2.71 13.94 -7.38
C THR A 247 -2.46 13.66 -8.87
N GLU A 248 -2.74 14.60 -9.74
CA GLU A 248 -2.51 14.47 -11.19
C GLU A 248 -1.02 14.26 -11.53
N TRP A 249 -0.15 15.00 -10.84
CA TRP A 249 1.29 14.80 -10.97
C TRP A 249 1.72 13.39 -10.52
N THR A 250 1.17 12.89 -9.41
CA THR A 250 1.44 11.51 -8.93
C THR A 250 0.95 10.47 -9.94
N MET A 251 -0.28 10.62 -10.47
CA MET A 251 -0.84 9.75 -11.50
C MET A 251 0.02 9.72 -12.78
N LYS A 252 0.50 10.89 -13.22
CA LYS A 252 1.38 11.00 -14.39
C LYS A 252 2.75 10.37 -14.13
N LYS A 253 3.24 10.47 -12.89
CA LYS A 253 4.56 9.93 -12.51
C LYS A 253 4.55 8.41 -12.44
N ASP A 254 3.46 7.83 -11.94
CA ASP A 254 3.29 6.38 -11.87
C ASP A 254 1.85 5.96 -12.24
N PRO A 255 1.59 5.73 -13.52
CA PRO A 255 0.28 5.27 -14.00
C PRO A 255 0.01 3.78 -13.71
N SER A 256 0.96 3.06 -13.15
CA SER A 256 0.85 1.62 -12.85
C SER A 256 0.25 1.32 -11.48
N ARG A 257 -0.15 2.37 -10.73
CA ARG A 257 -0.75 2.27 -9.39
C ARG A 257 -1.97 3.18 -9.25
N LEU A 258 -2.84 2.83 -8.31
CA LEU A 258 -3.97 3.68 -7.94
C LEU A 258 -3.51 4.80 -7.01
N ILE A 259 -4.24 5.91 -7.02
CA ILE A 259 -3.95 7.06 -6.17
C ILE A 259 -5.14 7.35 -5.28
N ASN A 260 -4.90 7.34 -3.98
CA ASN A 260 -5.79 7.85 -2.95
C ASN A 260 -5.36 9.30 -2.64
N SER A 261 -6.04 10.27 -3.20
CA SER A 261 -5.61 11.67 -3.18
C SER A 261 -5.39 12.23 -1.77
N ALA A 262 -6.32 11.92 -0.86
CA ALA A 262 -6.25 12.31 0.54
C ALA A 262 -7.08 11.33 1.38
N SER A 263 -6.43 10.43 2.09
CA SER A 263 -7.11 9.47 2.95
C SER A 263 -7.77 10.18 4.13
N GLY A 264 -9.11 10.12 4.22
CA GLY A 264 -9.88 10.76 5.28
C GLY A 264 -9.73 12.28 5.39
N GLY A 265 -9.06 12.90 4.43
CA GLY A 265 -8.81 14.34 4.42
C GLY A 265 -9.93 15.16 3.79
N ASN A 266 -9.58 16.35 3.31
CA ASN A 266 -10.49 17.17 2.52
C ASN A 266 -10.65 16.56 1.13
N PHE A 267 -11.89 16.37 0.69
CA PHE A 267 -12.19 15.62 -0.53
C PHE A 267 -12.20 16.51 -1.77
N PHE A 268 -11.56 16.02 -2.81
CA PHE A 268 -11.56 16.61 -4.15
C PHE A 268 -11.90 15.52 -5.18
N THR A 269 -12.52 15.92 -6.30
CA THR A 269 -12.86 15.01 -7.39
C THR A 269 -11.63 14.74 -8.24
N THR A 270 -10.65 14.05 -7.66
CA THR A 270 -9.37 13.70 -8.30
C THR A 270 -8.85 12.37 -7.77
N GLY A 271 -7.94 11.72 -8.50
CA GLY A 271 -7.44 10.39 -8.16
C GLY A 271 -8.43 9.28 -8.52
N HIS A 272 -8.31 8.15 -7.86
CA HIS A 272 -9.07 6.93 -8.21
C HIS A 272 -10.14 6.58 -7.18
N MET A 273 -10.10 7.17 -5.97
CA MET A 273 -10.98 6.76 -4.87
C MET A 273 -11.43 7.93 -4.02
N ILE A 274 -12.58 7.71 -3.37
CA ILE A 274 -13.03 8.52 -2.25
C ILE A 274 -12.88 7.69 -0.99
N ASP A 275 -12.15 8.23 -0.02
CA ASP A 275 -11.72 7.55 1.18
C ASP A 275 -12.24 8.25 2.42
N LEU A 276 -13.02 7.51 3.22
CA LEU A 276 -13.66 7.98 4.45
C LEU A 276 -12.90 7.44 5.67
N HIS A 277 -12.66 8.29 6.66
CA HIS A 277 -12.31 7.88 8.02
C HIS A 277 -13.53 7.98 8.92
N ASN A 278 -13.86 6.93 9.66
CA ASN A 278 -15.02 6.93 10.55
C ASN A 278 -14.82 6.04 11.78
N TYR A 279 -14.78 6.65 12.94
CA TYR A 279 -14.53 5.97 14.21
C TYR A 279 -15.73 6.01 15.15
N PRO A 280 -15.93 4.97 15.98
CA PRO A 280 -15.29 3.66 15.87
C PRO A 280 -15.96 2.76 14.83
N HIS A 281 -17.17 3.08 14.39
CA HIS A 281 -18.01 2.22 13.56
C HIS A 281 -17.63 2.28 12.08
N PRO A 282 -17.60 1.13 11.37
CA PRO A 282 -17.41 1.18 9.93
C PRO A 282 -18.54 1.93 9.23
N ALA A 283 -18.17 2.75 8.27
CA ALA A 283 -19.06 3.47 7.36
C ALA A 283 -18.54 3.32 5.93
N MET A 284 -19.25 3.83 4.94
CA MET A 284 -18.78 3.88 3.57
C MET A 284 -19.24 5.13 2.85
N PRO A 285 -18.50 5.64 1.87
CA PRO A 285 -18.99 6.69 0.98
C PRO A 285 -20.24 6.23 0.24
N ARG A 286 -21.10 7.17 -0.12
CA ARG A 286 -22.38 6.89 -0.78
C ARG A 286 -22.19 6.31 -2.18
N PRO A 287 -22.62 5.06 -2.47
CA PRO A 287 -22.44 4.44 -3.77
C PRO A 287 -23.19 5.15 -4.90
N ASP A 288 -24.39 5.66 -4.61
CA ASP A 288 -25.25 6.38 -5.55
C ASP A 288 -24.68 7.75 -5.96
N VAL A 289 -23.78 8.32 -5.18
CA VAL A 289 -23.12 9.61 -5.45
C VAL A 289 -21.76 9.41 -6.14
N PHE A 290 -20.96 8.51 -5.63
CA PHE A 290 -19.55 8.40 -6.01
C PHE A 290 -19.21 7.12 -6.80
N GLY A 291 -19.96 6.04 -6.58
CA GLY A 291 -19.60 4.70 -7.00
C GLY A 291 -19.41 4.50 -8.51
N SER A 292 -20.09 5.29 -9.34
CA SER A 292 -19.92 5.22 -10.80
C SER A 292 -18.60 5.80 -11.32
N LYS A 293 -17.91 6.61 -10.51
CA LYS A 293 -16.69 7.33 -10.92
C LYS A 293 -15.47 6.98 -10.10
N LEU A 294 -15.65 6.69 -8.81
CA LEU A 294 -14.58 6.50 -7.84
C LEU A 294 -14.74 5.18 -7.11
N LEU A 295 -13.63 4.59 -6.71
CA LEU A 295 -13.59 3.48 -5.75
C LEU A 295 -14.08 3.99 -4.39
N LEU A 296 -14.92 3.20 -3.74
CA LEU A 296 -15.40 3.50 -2.38
C LEU A 296 -14.48 2.83 -1.37
N VAL A 297 -13.92 3.60 -0.46
CA VAL A 297 -12.91 3.15 0.49
C VAL A 297 -13.24 3.63 1.90
N LEU A 298 -12.95 2.80 2.89
CA LEU A 298 -12.94 3.13 4.31
C LEU A 298 -11.49 3.09 4.79
N GLY A 299 -10.78 4.22 4.70
CA GLY A 299 -9.34 4.32 4.93
C GLY A 299 -8.90 4.24 6.37
N GLU A 300 -9.83 4.49 7.31
CA GLU A 300 -9.61 4.22 8.73
C GLU A 300 -10.93 3.98 9.46
N PHE A 301 -10.95 2.96 10.33
CA PHE A 301 -12.06 2.68 11.24
C PHE A 301 -11.63 1.80 12.41
N GLY A 302 -12.51 1.60 13.37
CA GLY A 302 -12.31 0.70 14.49
C GLY A 302 -11.72 1.41 15.69
N GLY A 303 -10.42 1.32 15.88
CA GLY A 303 -9.79 1.94 17.05
C GLY A 303 -10.27 1.33 18.37
N LEU A 304 -10.42 -0.02 18.43
CA LEU A 304 -10.92 -0.74 19.58
C LEU A 304 -9.78 -0.94 20.60
N GLY A 305 -9.78 -0.12 21.66
CA GLY A 305 -8.72 -0.06 22.66
C GLY A 305 -8.86 -1.12 23.74
N LEU A 306 -7.76 -1.83 24.04
CA LEU A 306 -7.62 -2.76 25.17
C LEU A 306 -6.25 -2.58 25.81
N PRO A 307 -6.15 -1.98 27.01
CA PRO A 307 -4.88 -1.88 27.72
C PRO A 307 -4.46 -3.25 28.25
N ILE A 308 -3.21 -3.62 28.04
CA ILE A 308 -2.60 -4.83 28.61
C ILE A 308 -1.60 -4.39 29.67
N ILE A 309 -1.89 -4.68 30.93
CA ILE A 309 -1.06 -4.28 32.08
C ILE A 309 0.38 -4.79 31.89
N GLY A 310 1.35 -3.91 32.06
CA GLY A 310 2.78 -4.20 31.88
C GLY A 310 3.26 -4.18 30.41
N HIS A 311 2.35 -3.92 29.46
CA HIS A 311 2.64 -3.87 28.02
C HIS A 311 2.06 -2.60 27.35
N THR A 312 1.93 -1.52 28.11
CA THR A 312 1.54 -0.21 27.60
C THR A 312 2.78 0.70 27.52
N TRP A 313 2.85 1.56 26.51
CA TRP A 313 3.95 2.52 26.35
C TRP A 313 4.03 3.49 27.54
N GLN A 314 2.88 3.93 28.03
CA GLN A 314 2.74 4.81 29.19
C GLN A 314 1.72 4.23 30.18
N GLU A 315 1.90 4.56 31.49
CA GLU A 315 1.05 3.99 32.54
C GLU A 315 -0.36 4.63 32.60
N LYS A 316 -0.48 5.87 32.15
CA LYS A 316 -1.72 6.68 32.27
C LYS A 316 -2.07 7.33 30.94
N ASP A 317 -3.27 7.85 30.86
CA ASP A 317 -3.80 8.58 29.71
C ASP A 317 -3.78 7.78 28.40
N ASN A 318 -3.91 6.45 28.54
CA ASN A 318 -4.11 5.57 27.40
C ASN A 318 -5.54 5.73 26.86
N TRP A 319 -5.69 5.68 25.54
CA TRP A 319 -6.95 5.89 24.88
C TRP A 319 -7.17 4.98 23.67
N GLY A 320 -8.43 4.85 23.28
CA GLY A 320 -8.90 4.24 22.06
C GLY A 320 -10.27 4.84 21.74
N TYR A 321 -10.72 4.76 20.51
CA TYR A 321 -12.04 5.32 20.12
C TYR A 321 -13.20 4.60 20.82
N GLN A 322 -13.02 3.33 21.15
CA GLN A 322 -13.87 2.56 22.06
C GLN A 322 -12.98 1.65 22.91
N SER A 323 -13.16 1.66 24.23
CA SER A 323 -12.33 0.89 25.16
C SER A 323 -13.01 -0.37 25.64
N PHE A 324 -12.23 -1.44 25.84
CA PHE A 324 -12.66 -2.75 26.32
C PHE A 324 -11.88 -3.17 27.54
N LYS A 325 -12.44 -4.12 28.29
CA LYS A 325 -11.83 -4.65 29.52
C LYS A 325 -11.23 -6.06 29.32
N ASN A 326 -11.61 -6.74 28.27
CA ASN A 326 -11.12 -8.08 27.94
C ASN A 326 -11.13 -8.31 26.42
N ALA A 327 -10.42 -9.34 25.98
CA ALA A 327 -10.24 -9.67 24.58
C ALA A 327 -11.51 -10.22 23.91
N ASP A 328 -12.38 -10.91 24.64
CA ASP A 328 -13.59 -11.52 24.06
C ASP A 328 -14.61 -10.43 23.67
N ASP A 329 -14.87 -9.45 24.55
CA ASP A 329 -15.74 -8.33 24.25
C ASP A 329 -15.21 -7.49 23.06
N LEU A 330 -13.88 -7.29 23.02
CA LEU A 330 -13.22 -6.63 21.88
C LEU A 330 -13.45 -7.41 20.59
N PHE A 331 -13.20 -8.73 20.63
CA PHE A 331 -13.38 -9.59 19.47
C PHE A 331 -14.85 -9.62 18.98
N ASP A 332 -15.82 -9.71 19.90
CA ASP A 332 -17.24 -9.70 19.54
C ASP A 332 -17.63 -8.41 18.82
N LYS A 333 -17.07 -7.28 19.28
CA LYS A 333 -17.25 -6.00 18.61
C LYS A 333 -16.60 -5.98 17.23
N TYR A 334 -15.36 -6.44 17.12
CA TYR A 334 -14.65 -6.57 15.87
C TYR A 334 -15.40 -7.46 14.84
N ALA A 335 -15.90 -8.61 15.31
CA ALA A 335 -16.69 -9.51 14.48
C ALA A 335 -18.02 -8.88 14.00
N THR A 336 -18.60 -8.00 14.79
CA THR A 336 -19.76 -7.19 14.36
C THR A 336 -19.37 -6.22 13.23
N TYR A 337 -18.18 -5.64 13.30
CA TYR A 337 -17.67 -4.75 12.27
C TYR A 337 -17.36 -5.48 10.95
N THR A 338 -16.76 -6.68 11.02
CA THR A 338 -16.52 -7.48 9.80
C THR A 338 -17.81 -7.89 9.12
N LYS A 339 -18.87 -8.24 9.85
CA LYS A 339 -20.21 -8.47 9.25
C LYS A 339 -20.74 -7.21 8.53
N ARG A 340 -20.53 -6.05 9.11
CA ARG A 340 -20.94 -4.78 8.48
C ARG A 340 -20.13 -4.50 7.21
N LEU A 341 -18.84 -4.84 7.20
CA LEU A 341 -18.01 -4.75 5.99
C LEU A 341 -18.51 -5.70 4.89
N GLU A 342 -18.96 -6.93 5.21
CA GLU A 342 -19.55 -7.83 4.20
C GLU A 342 -20.77 -7.19 3.50
N GLU A 343 -21.61 -6.46 4.25
CA GLU A 343 -22.73 -5.71 3.66
C GLU A 343 -22.24 -4.59 2.75
N PHE A 344 -21.24 -3.83 3.21
CA PHE A 344 -20.65 -2.73 2.44
C PHE A 344 -19.95 -3.19 1.17
N ILE A 345 -19.28 -4.34 1.20
CA ILE A 345 -18.66 -4.93 -0.01
C ILE A 345 -19.74 -5.20 -1.06
N ARG A 346 -20.89 -5.76 -0.68
CA ARG A 346 -22.02 -5.96 -1.62
C ARG A 346 -22.57 -4.64 -2.18
N LEU A 347 -22.45 -3.55 -1.42
CA LEU A 347 -22.90 -2.21 -1.83
C LEU A 347 -21.85 -1.40 -2.59
N GLY A 348 -20.60 -1.90 -2.74
CA GLY A 348 -19.61 -1.19 -3.52
C GLY A 348 -18.27 -0.93 -2.84
N LEU A 349 -18.13 -1.18 -1.54
CA LEU A 349 -16.86 -0.97 -0.84
C LEU A 349 -15.76 -1.85 -1.45
N SER A 350 -14.61 -1.26 -1.77
CA SER A 350 -13.48 -1.94 -2.41
C SER A 350 -12.29 -2.20 -1.48
N ALA A 351 -12.18 -1.44 -0.40
CA ALA A 351 -11.14 -1.62 0.60
C ALA A 351 -11.55 -1.07 1.96
N ALA A 352 -10.95 -1.62 3.03
CA ALA A 352 -11.07 -1.09 4.38
C ALA A 352 -9.76 -1.22 5.14
N VAL A 353 -9.46 -0.24 6.01
CA VAL A 353 -8.26 -0.19 6.84
C VAL A 353 -8.65 -0.08 8.31
N TYR A 354 -8.29 -1.09 9.09
CA TYR A 354 -8.54 -1.09 10.54
C TYR A 354 -7.43 -0.36 11.29
N THR A 355 -7.75 0.45 12.27
CA THR A 355 -6.78 1.14 13.13
C THR A 355 -6.61 0.40 14.46
N HIS A 356 -5.46 -0.31 14.74
CA HIS A 356 -4.28 -0.40 13.90
C HIS A 356 -3.45 -1.67 14.18
N THR A 357 -2.21 -1.76 13.66
CA THR A 357 -1.34 -2.94 13.81
C THR A 357 -0.88 -3.15 15.24
N THR A 358 -0.21 -2.15 15.82
CA THR A 358 0.37 -2.21 17.17
C THR A 358 0.02 -0.94 17.93
N ASP A 359 -0.09 -1.03 19.26
CA ASP A 359 -0.20 0.16 20.10
C ASP A 359 0.96 1.12 19.84
N VAL A 360 0.68 2.42 19.90
CA VAL A 360 1.66 3.49 19.72
C VAL A 360 1.42 4.57 20.77
N GLU A 361 2.42 4.86 21.60
CA GLU A 361 2.31 5.83 22.69
C GLU A 361 1.07 5.58 23.56
N GLY A 362 0.19 6.54 23.73
CA GLY A 362 -1.04 6.40 24.49
C GLY A 362 -2.20 5.74 23.73
N GLU A 363 -2.07 5.51 22.43
CA GLU A 363 -3.09 4.90 21.58
C GLU A 363 -3.01 3.37 21.67
N ILE A 364 -4.00 2.74 22.35
CA ILE A 364 -3.98 1.31 22.72
C ILE A 364 -5.00 0.48 21.93
N ASN A 365 -5.21 0.74 20.68
CA ASN A 365 -6.16 0.05 19.78
C ASN A 365 -5.48 -0.83 18.72
N GLY A 366 -4.19 -1.14 18.89
CA GLY A 366 -3.49 -2.12 18.08
C GLY A 366 -3.97 -3.56 18.30
N PHE A 367 -3.85 -4.43 17.30
CA PHE A 367 -4.00 -5.88 17.47
C PHE A 367 -2.93 -6.46 18.37
N MET A 368 -1.77 -5.82 18.44
CA MET A 368 -0.64 -6.19 19.28
C MET A 368 -0.26 -5.04 20.21
N THR A 369 0.33 -5.37 21.35
CA THR A 369 0.94 -4.37 22.22
C THR A 369 2.12 -3.69 21.52
N TYR A 370 2.51 -2.49 22.01
CA TYR A 370 3.60 -1.71 21.42
C TYR A 370 4.93 -2.48 21.37
N ASP A 371 5.17 -3.38 22.32
CA ASP A 371 6.35 -4.24 22.43
C ASP A 371 6.21 -5.58 21.70
N ARG A 372 5.08 -5.82 20.99
CA ARG A 372 4.72 -7.05 20.24
C ARG A 372 4.69 -8.32 21.09
N LYS A 373 4.78 -8.22 22.41
CA LYS A 373 4.79 -9.41 23.31
C LYS A 373 3.42 -10.04 23.47
N VAL A 374 2.35 -9.28 23.29
CA VAL A 374 0.97 -9.76 23.40
C VAL A 374 0.18 -9.46 22.13
N ILE A 375 -0.39 -10.50 21.55
CA ILE A 375 -1.45 -10.40 20.54
C ILE A 375 -2.77 -10.39 21.31
N LYS A 376 -3.54 -9.30 21.21
CA LYS A 376 -4.70 -9.04 22.09
C LYS A 376 -5.90 -9.94 21.81
N VAL A 377 -6.03 -10.44 20.59
CA VAL A 377 -7.10 -11.35 20.16
C VAL A 377 -6.48 -12.55 19.47
N ALA A 378 -7.00 -13.75 19.73
CA ALA A 378 -6.50 -14.98 19.12
C ALA A 378 -6.50 -14.89 17.58
N VAL A 379 -5.35 -15.23 16.98
CA VAL A 379 -5.07 -15.10 15.55
C VAL A 379 -6.07 -15.86 14.68
N ASP A 380 -6.43 -17.07 15.07
CA ASP A 380 -7.40 -17.94 14.39
C ASP A 380 -8.83 -17.36 14.41
N LYS A 381 -9.23 -16.72 15.52
CA LYS A 381 -10.50 -15.99 15.60
C LYS A 381 -10.54 -14.84 14.59
N LEU A 382 -9.48 -14.00 14.54
CA LEU A 382 -9.37 -12.90 13.59
C LEU A 382 -9.39 -13.43 12.14
N LYS A 383 -8.56 -14.45 11.86
CA LYS A 383 -8.51 -15.05 10.53
C LYS A 383 -9.88 -15.54 10.06
N THR A 384 -10.62 -16.20 10.93
CA THR A 384 -11.94 -16.77 10.60
C THR A 384 -12.94 -15.70 10.12
N VAL A 385 -12.94 -14.53 10.74
CA VAL A 385 -13.86 -13.46 10.34
C VAL A 385 -13.32 -12.64 9.17
N ASN A 386 -12.01 -12.46 9.06
CA ASN A 386 -11.38 -11.72 7.97
C ASN A 386 -11.47 -12.47 6.65
N ASP A 387 -11.23 -13.78 6.64
CA ASP A 387 -11.31 -14.62 5.43
C ASP A 387 -12.69 -14.53 4.75
N ARG A 388 -13.76 -14.31 5.51
CA ARG A 388 -15.12 -14.15 4.95
C ARG A 388 -15.26 -12.96 4.03
N LEU A 389 -14.52 -11.88 4.28
CA LEU A 389 -14.59 -10.67 3.48
C LEU A 389 -14.15 -10.92 2.04
N TYR A 390 -13.21 -11.84 1.82
CA TYR A 390 -12.71 -12.20 0.49
C TYR A 390 -13.63 -13.14 -0.29
N LEU A 391 -14.61 -13.73 0.39
CA LEU A 391 -15.62 -14.61 -0.23
C LEU A 391 -16.86 -13.84 -0.69
N VAL A 392 -16.97 -12.56 -0.34
CA VAL A 392 -18.11 -11.72 -0.76
C VAL A 392 -17.93 -11.37 -2.24
N PRO A 393 -18.82 -11.82 -3.13
CA PRO A 393 -18.71 -11.48 -4.55
C PRO A 393 -19.02 -10.00 -4.76
N ALA A 394 -18.39 -9.41 -5.79
CA ALA A 394 -18.92 -8.19 -6.37
C ALA A 394 -20.26 -8.55 -7.08
N PRO A 395 -21.28 -7.69 -6.98
CA PRO A 395 -22.56 -7.90 -7.67
C PRO A 395 -22.42 -8.00 -9.17
#